data_076e898b08603a8bacf4a37e0c8c71bd
#
_entry.id   076e898b08603a8bacf4a37e0c8c71bd
#
_cell.length_a   1.000
_cell.length_b   1.000
_cell.length_c   1.000
_cell.angle_alpha   90.00
_cell.angle_beta   90.00
_cell.angle_gamma   90.00
#
_symmetry.space_group_name_H-M   'P 1'
#
loop_
_entity.id
_entity.type
_entity.pdbx_description
1 polymer ?
#
loop_
_entity_poly.entity_id
_entity_poly.type
_entity_poly.pdbx_seq_one_letter_code
_entity_poly.pdbx_strand_id
1 'polypeptide(L)'
;MTCMVERTEGYVGTRRHAFGVMVGLTLLLRGAISVGAVPTDDAYMAGYAAAVLEREFRVTAPSLVVRDGVMTLAGSDLGPADQSAVVAALSRIRGVRRVIVLTAPAALTATTAAAGPATTPTAAAPAAPAPARSTGQAIPPLEGTPTFEILPAGLLFRPLIADPRWPAFGTVGRHYFNDSRFESIAAVELGDMMPLVRGRIGETWQWEAGVHAGLWALFDMDSESANLTVLDYIVGGFGSVRQGPWSAIARVFHRSTHLGDEEIIHHHTNRINFSYEGMDARISYEPWDWMRLYGGGGYIFRVEPTNYAPWKVQSGLELRSRWTLPGRLRPIFGADFQFLEEHDWQPQISLRGGLELESLAVLGRKVQLLIEYFNGNSVDGQFYTREVEYLGLGVRFKF
;
A
#
# COMPACT_ATOMS: atom_id res chain seq x y z
N MET A 1 44.52 54.83 8.17
CA MET A 1 45.31 53.56 8.33
C MET A 1 44.41 52.61 9.07
N THR A 2 43.51 51.93 8.38
CA THR A 2 42.43 51.08 8.94
C THR A 2 42.69 49.66 8.46
N CYS A 3 42.97 48.79 9.40
CA CYS A 3 43.28 47.38 9.14
C CYS A 3 41.99 46.58 8.95
N MET A 4 41.79 46.01 7.76
CA MET A 4 40.75 45.02 7.50
C MET A 4 41.26 43.66 7.99
N VAL A 5 40.44 42.97 8.82
CA VAL A 5 40.62 41.56 9.19
C VAL A 5 39.62 40.76 8.40
N GLU A 6 40.07 40.00 7.43
CA GLU A 6 39.29 38.96 6.75
C GLU A 6 39.12 37.75 7.65
N ARG A 7 37.86 37.34 7.88
CA ARG A 7 37.52 36.03 8.46
C ARG A 7 37.26 35.07 7.32
N THR A 8 38.12 34.10 7.17
CA THR A 8 37.86 32.88 6.39
C THR A 8 37.04 31.95 7.22
N GLU A 9 35.76 31.78 6.89
CA GLU A 9 34.95 30.69 7.40
C GLU A 9 35.14 29.42 6.53
N GLY A 10 35.61 28.38 7.18
CA GLY A 10 35.92 27.11 6.54
C GLY A 10 34.63 26.31 6.22
N TYR A 11 34.56 25.88 5.00
CA TYR A 11 33.54 24.98 4.45
C TYR A 11 33.81 23.56 4.94
N VAL A 12 33.07 23.11 5.96
CA VAL A 12 33.03 21.68 6.41
C VAL A 12 31.59 21.24 6.49
N GLY A 13 31.14 20.50 5.51
CA GLY A 13 29.80 19.92 5.59
C GLY A 13 29.27 19.26 4.34
N THR A 14 29.90 18.20 3.85
CA THR A 14 29.29 17.33 2.83
C THR A 14 29.79 15.89 2.94
N ARG A 15 29.34 15.14 3.94
CA ARG A 15 29.56 13.67 3.99
C ARG A 15 28.55 12.86 4.82
N ARG A 16 27.39 13.40 5.19
CA ARG A 16 26.42 12.65 6.01
C ARG A 16 25.15 12.15 5.29
N HIS A 17 24.84 12.63 4.09
CA HIS A 17 23.52 12.41 3.46
C HIS A 17 23.40 11.12 2.63
N ALA A 18 24.48 10.45 2.25
CA ALA A 18 24.40 9.20 1.46
C ALA A 18 24.08 7.96 2.30
N PHE A 19 24.18 8.01 3.63
CA PHE A 19 24.02 6.84 4.49
C PHE A 19 22.56 6.56 4.89
N GLY A 20 21.71 7.58 4.96
CA GLY A 20 20.30 7.46 5.41
C GLY A 20 19.41 6.69 4.43
N VAL A 21 19.59 6.92 3.12
CA VAL A 21 18.78 6.25 2.08
C VAL A 21 19.09 4.76 1.99
N MET A 22 20.35 4.37 2.25
CA MET A 22 20.75 2.95 2.22
C MET A 22 20.26 2.16 3.45
N VAL A 23 20.14 2.80 4.61
CA VAL A 23 19.66 2.15 5.85
C VAL A 23 18.15 1.88 5.77
N GLY A 24 17.37 2.79 5.20
CA GLY A 24 15.93 2.58 5.00
C GLY A 24 15.63 1.41 4.06
N LEU A 25 16.38 1.27 2.98
CA LEU A 25 16.25 0.18 2.02
C LEU A 25 16.69 -1.17 2.63
N THR A 26 17.71 -1.17 3.48
CA THR A 26 18.21 -2.40 4.15
C THR A 26 17.28 -2.89 5.25
N LEU A 27 16.58 -2.00 5.95
CA LEU A 27 15.55 -2.36 6.94
C LEU A 27 14.29 -2.92 6.28
N LEU A 28 13.87 -2.39 5.13
CA LEU A 28 12.74 -2.91 4.37
C LEU A 28 13.03 -4.29 3.76
N LEU A 29 14.26 -4.55 3.33
CA LEU A 29 14.67 -5.86 2.81
C LEU A 29 14.82 -6.93 3.90
N ARG A 30 15.18 -6.56 5.13
CA ARG A 30 15.23 -7.50 6.26
C ARG A 30 13.87 -7.83 6.84
N GLY A 31 12.88 -6.94 6.73
CA GLY A 31 11.50 -7.19 7.13
C GLY A 31 10.71 -8.05 6.15
N ALA A 32 11.14 -8.16 4.89
CA ALA A 32 10.41 -8.87 3.82
C ALA A 32 10.71 -10.38 3.73
N ILE A 33 11.57 -10.95 4.56
CA ILE A 33 11.94 -12.38 4.52
C ILE A 33 11.29 -13.19 5.67
N SER A 34 10.27 -12.64 6.29
CA SER A 34 9.33 -13.42 7.07
C SER A 34 8.01 -13.46 6.31
N VAL A 35 7.91 -14.34 5.32
CA VAL A 35 6.61 -14.79 4.77
C VAL A 35 5.94 -15.60 5.87
N GLY A 36 5.44 -14.92 6.88
CA GLY A 36 4.47 -15.46 7.80
C GLY A 36 3.21 -15.76 7.00
N ALA A 37 2.71 -16.99 7.10
CA ALA A 37 1.37 -17.36 6.66
C ALA A 37 0.38 -16.26 7.06
N VAL A 38 -0.64 -16.04 6.22
CA VAL A 38 -1.83 -15.22 6.53
C VAL A 38 -2.21 -15.54 7.99
N PRO A 39 -2.36 -14.53 8.88
CA PRO A 39 -2.77 -14.81 10.24
C PRO A 39 -4.08 -15.58 10.14
N THR A 40 -4.06 -16.86 10.54
CA THR A 40 -5.28 -17.59 10.75
C THR A 40 -6.02 -16.88 11.88
N ASP A 41 -7.32 -16.87 11.87
CA ASP A 41 -8.13 -16.31 12.98
C ASP A 41 -7.63 -16.79 14.35
N ASP A 42 -7.03 -17.97 14.40
CA ASP A 42 -6.41 -18.56 15.59
C ASP A 42 -5.20 -17.77 16.13
N ALA A 43 -4.34 -17.20 15.28
CA ALA A 43 -3.19 -16.39 15.73
C ALA A 43 -3.66 -15.07 16.35
N TYR A 44 -4.68 -14.44 15.76
CA TYR A 44 -5.33 -13.27 16.32
C TYR A 44 -5.98 -13.57 17.67
N MET A 45 -6.74 -14.68 17.76
CA MET A 45 -7.38 -15.11 18.99
C MET A 45 -6.37 -15.43 20.10
N ALA A 46 -5.23 -16.03 19.76
CA ALA A 46 -4.14 -16.30 20.72
C ALA A 46 -3.55 -15.00 21.29
N GLY A 47 -3.25 -14.02 20.44
CA GLY A 47 -2.73 -12.71 20.87
C GLY A 47 -3.72 -11.96 21.75
N TYR A 48 -5.00 -11.96 21.37
CA TYR A 48 -6.05 -11.29 22.14
C TYR A 48 -6.29 -11.98 23.49
N ALA A 49 -6.29 -13.32 23.52
CA ALA A 49 -6.42 -14.08 24.77
C ALA A 49 -5.24 -13.85 25.72
N ALA A 50 -4.01 -13.79 25.19
CA ALA A 50 -2.82 -13.45 25.98
C ALA A 50 -2.95 -12.05 26.62
N ALA A 51 -3.39 -11.06 25.86
CA ALA A 51 -3.62 -9.71 26.36
C ALA A 51 -4.72 -9.65 27.45
N VAL A 52 -5.81 -10.40 27.31
CA VAL A 52 -6.87 -10.50 28.33
C VAL A 52 -6.32 -11.14 29.61
N LEU A 53 -5.56 -12.23 29.48
CA LEU A 53 -4.95 -12.91 30.63
C LEU A 53 -3.99 -12.01 31.40
N GLU A 54 -3.16 -11.28 30.69
CA GLU A 54 -2.19 -10.36 31.31
C GLU A 54 -2.88 -9.16 31.97
N ARG A 55 -3.83 -8.53 31.27
CA ARG A 55 -4.49 -7.29 31.72
C ARG A 55 -5.49 -7.52 32.85
N GLU A 56 -6.34 -8.55 32.73
CA GLU A 56 -7.45 -8.78 33.69
C GLU A 56 -7.04 -9.69 34.86
N PHE A 57 -6.15 -10.64 34.60
CA PHE A 57 -5.79 -11.66 35.61
C PHE A 57 -4.33 -11.59 36.02
N ARG A 58 -3.49 -10.77 35.35
CA ARG A 58 -2.03 -10.68 35.57
C ARG A 58 -1.33 -12.04 35.40
N VAL A 59 -1.82 -12.82 34.48
CA VAL A 59 -1.34 -14.17 34.18
C VAL A 59 -0.64 -14.16 32.83
N THR A 60 0.59 -14.67 32.80
CA THR A 60 1.29 -15.00 31.55
C THR A 60 1.13 -16.49 31.31
N ALA A 61 0.42 -16.88 30.23
CA ALA A 61 0.17 -18.28 29.93
C ALA A 61 0.99 -18.73 28.70
N PRO A 62 2.26 -19.16 28.89
CA PRO A 62 3.12 -19.59 27.81
C PRO A 62 2.64 -20.85 27.09
N SER A 63 1.78 -21.65 27.73
CA SER A 63 1.17 -22.84 27.14
C SER A 63 -0.06 -22.57 26.32
N LEU A 64 -0.51 -21.29 26.18
CA LEU A 64 -1.70 -20.95 25.43
C LEU A 64 -1.53 -21.28 23.94
N VAL A 65 -2.37 -22.18 23.46
CA VAL A 65 -2.44 -22.56 22.05
C VAL A 65 -3.88 -22.44 21.58
N VAL A 66 -4.08 -21.89 20.39
CA VAL A 66 -5.39 -21.82 19.73
C VAL A 66 -5.32 -22.61 18.42
N ARG A 67 -6.28 -23.48 18.20
CA ARG A 67 -6.46 -24.22 16.93
C ARG A 67 -7.95 -24.37 16.63
N ASP A 68 -8.34 -23.95 15.44
CA ASP A 68 -9.72 -24.00 14.96
C ASP A 68 -10.74 -23.43 15.96
N GLY A 69 -10.37 -22.33 16.63
CA GLY A 69 -11.21 -21.68 17.64
C GLY A 69 -11.25 -22.39 19.00
N VAL A 70 -10.44 -23.42 19.20
CA VAL A 70 -10.30 -24.10 20.51
C VAL A 70 -9.04 -23.58 21.19
N MET A 71 -9.24 -22.95 22.36
CA MET A 71 -8.14 -22.49 23.20
C MET A 71 -7.76 -23.56 24.21
N THR A 72 -6.46 -23.88 24.27
CA THR A 72 -5.92 -24.84 25.24
C THR A 72 -4.81 -24.17 26.03
N LEU A 73 -4.83 -24.26 27.35
CA LEU A 73 -3.79 -23.73 28.24
C LEU A 73 -3.61 -24.65 29.45
N ALA A 74 -2.43 -24.64 30.04
CA ALA A 74 -2.16 -25.42 31.24
C ALA A 74 -2.72 -24.72 32.49
N GLY A 75 -3.35 -25.45 33.36
CA GLY A 75 -3.86 -24.92 34.62
C GLY A 75 -2.75 -24.40 35.53
N SER A 76 -1.54 -24.93 35.41
CA SER A 76 -0.35 -24.42 36.12
C SER A 76 -0.01 -22.97 35.78
N ASP A 77 -0.33 -22.52 34.56
CA ASP A 77 -0.04 -21.15 34.12
C ASP A 77 -0.96 -20.12 34.75
N LEU A 78 -2.11 -20.57 35.26
CA LEU A 78 -3.10 -19.68 35.87
C LEU A 78 -2.72 -19.18 37.27
N GLY A 79 -1.77 -19.86 37.92
CA GLY A 79 -1.33 -19.48 39.27
C GLY A 79 -2.49 -19.35 40.25
N PRO A 80 -2.62 -18.22 40.97
CA PRO A 80 -3.70 -17.97 41.92
C PRO A 80 -5.02 -17.49 41.29
N ALA A 81 -5.07 -17.31 39.96
CA ALA A 81 -6.25 -16.80 39.27
C ALA A 81 -7.40 -17.84 39.30
N ASP A 82 -8.62 -17.35 39.47
CA ASP A 82 -9.81 -18.21 39.41
C ASP A 82 -9.98 -18.78 38.00
N GLN A 83 -9.80 -20.08 37.85
CA GLN A 83 -9.94 -20.80 36.61
C GLN A 83 -11.30 -20.59 35.94
N SER A 84 -12.36 -20.51 36.71
CA SER A 84 -13.71 -20.33 36.17
C SER A 84 -13.92 -18.93 35.59
N ALA A 85 -13.38 -17.92 36.25
CA ALA A 85 -13.36 -16.54 35.73
C ALA A 85 -12.54 -16.39 34.46
N VAL A 86 -11.35 -17.04 34.40
CA VAL A 86 -10.49 -17.06 33.20
C VAL A 86 -11.22 -17.74 32.04
N VAL A 87 -11.82 -18.91 32.23
CA VAL A 87 -12.57 -19.62 31.19
C VAL A 87 -13.73 -18.78 30.70
N ALA A 88 -14.47 -18.13 31.61
CA ALA A 88 -15.56 -17.24 31.23
C ALA A 88 -15.12 -16.02 30.42
N ALA A 89 -13.99 -15.41 30.78
CA ALA A 89 -13.43 -14.28 30.03
C ALA A 89 -12.95 -14.67 28.63
N LEU A 90 -12.21 -15.75 28.51
CA LEU A 90 -11.72 -16.27 27.24
C LEU A 90 -12.84 -16.74 26.31
N SER A 91 -13.93 -17.32 26.87
CA SER A 91 -15.09 -17.76 26.09
C SER A 91 -15.90 -16.62 25.47
N ARG A 92 -15.73 -15.38 25.93
CA ARG A 92 -16.37 -14.17 25.36
C ARG A 92 -15.63 -13.63 24.14
N ILE A 93 -14.43 -14.11 23.86
CA ILE A 93 -13.65 -13.68 22.72
C ILE A 93 -14.31 -14.17 21.43
N ARG A 94 -14.55 -13.26 20.50
CA ARG A 94 -15.21 -13.58 19.23
C ARG A 94 -14.40 -14.62 18.44
N GLY A 95 -15.03 -15.71 18.05
CA GLY A 95 -14.39 -16.80 17.30
C GLY A 95 -13.98 -17.99 18.18
N VAL A 96 -13.92 -17.83 19.51
CA VAL A 96 -13.64 -18.94 20.43
C VAL A 96 -14.84 -19.86 20.51
N ARG A 97 -14.60 -21.12 20.19
CA ARG A 97 -15.63 -22.20 20.26
C ARG A 97 -15.58 -22.97 21.58
N ARG A 98 -14.35 -23.07 22.14
CA ARG A 98 -14.13 -23.83 23.36
C ARG A 98 -12.85 -23.42 24.06
N VAL A 99 -12.86 -23.42 25.40
CA VAL A 99 -11.66 -23.22 26.23
C VAL A 99 -11.41 -24.50 27.00
N ILE A 100 -10.19 -25.03 26.95
CA ILE A 100 -9.75 -26.25 27.64
C ILE A 100 -8.60 -25.90 28.56
N VAL A 101 -8.77 -26.10 29.85
CA VAL A 101 -7.68 -25.99 30.82
C VAL A 101 -7.20 -27.40 31.16
N LEU A 102 -5.94 -27.66 30.83
CA LEU A 102 -5.30 -28.96 31.11
C LEU A 102 -4.84 -28.98 32.57
N THR A 103 -5.49 -29.80 33.36
CA THR A 103 -5.03 -30.14 34.72
C THR A 103 -4.00 -31.27 34.57
N ALA A 104 -2.78 -31.10 35.05
CA ALA A 104 -1.74 -32.12 34.93
C ALA A 104 -2.16 -33.41 35.64
N PRO A 105 -2.20 -34.58 34.95
CA PRO A 105 -2.21 -35.86 35.64
C PRO A 105 -0.79 -36.21 36.09
N ALA A 106 -0.68 -36.81 37.25
CA ALA A 106 0.56 -37.34 37.76
C ALA A 106 1.28 -38.25 36.75
N ALA A 107 2.61 -38.18 36.76
CA ALA A 107 3.53 -38.84 35.85
C ALA A 107 3.16 -40.31 35.56
N LEU A 108 3.08 -40.65 34.26
CA LEU A 108 3.18 -42.00 33.78
C LEU A 108 4.30 -42.07 32.75
N THR A 109 5.21 -42.98 33.06
CA THR A 109 6.45 -43.41 32.39
C THR A 109 6.29 -43.70 30.89
N ALA A 110 7.27 -43.27 30.14
CA ALA A 110 7.49 -43.58 28.72
C ALA A 110 7.61 -45.08 28.49
N THR A 111 6.91 -45.62 27.51
CA THR A 111 7.20 -46.91 26.89
C THR A 111 7.40 -46.68 25.41
N THR A 112 8.63 -46.90 24.96
CA THR A 112 9.06 -46.92 23.58
C THR A 112 8.48 -48.14 22.88
N ALA A 113 7.75 -47.93 21.78
CA ALA A 113 7.42 -48.98 20.83
C ALA A 113 7.96 -48.62 19.45
N ALA A 114 8.83 -49.48 18.97
CA ALA A 114 9.45 -49.41 17.63
C ALA A 114 8.41 -49.76 16.56
N ALA A 115 8.32 -48.96 15.51
CA ALA A 115 7.56 -49.29 14.32
C ALA A 115 8.48 -49.52 13.14
N GLY A 116 8.33 -50.66 12.47
CA GLY A 116 9.03 -51.08 11.29
C GLY A 116 8.61 -50.31 10.01
N PRO A 117 9.36 -50.55 8.90
CA PRO A 117 9.29 -49.69 7.73
C PRO A 117 8.07 -49.96 6.87
N ALA A 118 7.28 -48.92 6.58
CA ALA A 118 6.22 -48.92 5.59
C ALA A 118 6.72 -48.34 4.26
N THR A 119 6.51 -49.13 3.23
CA THR A 119 6.81 -48.84 1.83
C THR A 119 6.08 -47.63 1.28
N THR A 120 6.82 -46.77 0.60
CA THR A 120 6.36 -45.59 -0.11
C THR A 120 5.64 -45.97 -1.41
N PRO A 121 4.41 -45.45 -1.68
CA PRO A 121 3.96 -45.32 -3.04
C PRO A 121 4.39 -43.92 -3.57
N THR A 122 5.13 -43.94 -4.66
CA THR A 122 5.49 -42.76 -5.43
C THR A 122 4.21 -42.12 -6.00
N ALA A 123 3.74 -41.06 -5.38
CA ALA A 123 2.73 -40.21 -5.96
C ALA A 123 3.45 -39.18 -6.87
N ALA A 124 3.03 -39.17 -8.12
CA ALA A 124 3.46 -38.17 -9.10
C ALA A 124 3.18 -36.75 -8.55
N ALA A 125 4.19 -35.91 -8.58
CA ALA A 125 4.08 -34.52 -8.22
C ALA A 125 3.05 -33.84 -9.12
N PRO A 126 2.08 -33.08 -8.56
CA PRO A 126 1.22 -32.23 -9.38
C PRO A 126 2.10 -31.18 -10.08
N ALA A 127 1.92 -31.04 -11.37
CA ALA A 127 2.57 -30.02 -12.17
C ALA A 127 2.35 -28.66 -11.53
N ALA A 128 3.44 -27.91 -11.30
CA ALA A 128 3.39 -26.55 -10.81
C ALA A 128 2.46 -25.73 -11.72
N PRO A 129 1.55 -24.90 -11.15
CA PRO A 129 0.73 -24.01 -11.95
C PRO A 129 1.66 -23.09 -12.76
N ALA A 130 1.44 -23.04 -14.08
CA ALA A 130 2.18 -22.17 -14.96
C ALA A 130 2.10 -20.72 -14.42
N PRO A 131 3.20 -19.95 -14.47
CA PRO A 131 3.20 -18.58 -13.97
C PRO A 131 2.13 -17.78 -14.75
N ALA A 132 1.21 -17.18 -14.02
CA ALA A 132 0.20 -16.30 -14.58
C ALA A 132 0.91 -15.24 -15.43
N ARG A 133 0.66 -15.25 -16.73
CA ARG A 133 1.17 -14.27 -17.67
C ARG A 133 0.49 -12.93 -17.39
N SER A 134 1.06 -12.15 -16.49
CA SER A 134 0.72 -10.75 -16.35
C SER A 134 1.46 -9.96 -17.43
N THR A 135 1.07 -10.14 -18.66
CA THR A 135 1.45 -9.26 -19.73
C THR A 135 0.44 -8.11 -19.78
N GLY A 136 0.92 -6.88 -20.02
CA GLY A 136 0.06 -5.76 -20.40
C GLY A 136 -0.56 -5.96 -21.79
N GLN A 137 -0.93 -7.20 -22.13
CA GLN A 137 -1.68 -7.54 -23.31
C GLN A 137 -3.16 -7.28 -23.04
N ALA A 138 -3.84 -6.75 -24.05
CA ALA A 138 -5.29 -6.81 -24.12
C ALA A 138 -5.72 -8.23 -23.72
N ILE A 139 -6.57 -8.35 -22.72
CA ILE A 139 -7.11 -9.65 -22.28
C ILE A 139 -7.73 -10.27 -23.54
N PRO A 140 -7.24 -11.44 -24.03
CA PRO A 140 -7.84 -12.06 -25.19
C PRO A 140 -9.32 -12.35 -24.91
N PRO A 141 -10.20 -12.29 -25.92
CA PRO A 141 -11.58 -12.69 -25.75
C PRO A 141 -11.60 -14.12 -25.22
N LEU A 142 -12.11 -14.32 -24.04
CA LEU A 142 -12.26 -15.65 -23.46
C LEU A 142 -13.49 -16.28 -24.12
N GLU A 143 -13.27 -17.11 -25.12
CA GLU A 143 -14.33 -17.98 -25.69
C GLU A 143 -14.83 -18.89 -24.55
N GLY A 144 -16.13 -18.83 -24.28
CA GLY A 144 -16.76 -19.66 -23.25
C GLY A 144 -16.79 -19.10 -21.82
N THR A 145 -16.41 -17.84 -21.58
CA THR A 145 -16.45 -17.22 -20.25
C THR A 145 -17.88 -16.86 -19.84
N PRO A 146 -18.24 -17.01 -18.57
CA PRO A 146 -19.53 -16.52 -18.06
C PRO A 146 -19.69 -15.04 -18.41
N THR A 147 -20.91 -14.62 -18.70
CA THR A 147 -21.27 -13.23 -18.98
C THR A 147 -20.99 -12.31 -17.79
N PHE A 148 -20.66 -12.89 -16.65
CA PHE A 148 -20.46 -12.21 -15.38
C PHE A 148 -19.41 -12.96 -14.53
N GLU A 149 -18.41 -12.23 -14.02
CA GLU A 149 -17.33 -12.73 -13.17
C GLU A 149 -17.35 -11.95 -11.84
N ILE A 150 -17.25 -12.66 -10.71
CA ILE A 150 -17.15 -12.08 -9.38
C ILE A 150 -15.68 -12.08 -8.95
N LEU A 151 -15.21 -10.98 -8.39
CA LEU A 151 -13.82 -10.73 -7.98
C LEU A 151 -12.81 -11.06 -9.08
N PRO A 152 -12.95 -10.44 -10.27
CA PRO A 152 -12.06 -10.70 -11.38
C PRO A 152 -10.63 -10.26 -11.08
N ALA A 153 -9.66 -10.95 -11.68
CA ALA A 153 -8.26 -10.56 -11.56
C ALA A 153 -7.92 -9.37 -12.47
N GLY A 154 -7.08 -8.46 -11.98
CA GLY A 154 -6.62 -7.27 -12.70
C GLY A 154 -7.73 -6.24 -12.95
N LEU A 155 -7.39 -5.14 -13.65
CA LEU A 155 -8.28 -4.01 -13.92
C LEU A 155 -8.42 -3.78 -15.43
N LEU A 156 -9.62 -3.45 -15.90
CA LEU A 156 -9.86 -3.04 -17.29
C LEU A 156 -9.19 -1.69 -17.60
N PHE A 157 -9.27 -0.74 -16.67
CA PHE A 157 -8.50 0.49 -16.73
C PHE A 157 -7.22 0.31 -15.92
N ARG A 158 -6.08 0.20 -16.58
CA ARG A 158 -4.80 -0.05 -15.94
C ARG A 158 -4.43 1.08 -14.96
N PRO A 159 -3.83 0.79 -13.79
CA PRO A 159 -3.30 1.80 -12.88
C PRO A 159 -2.36 2.78 -13.58
N LEU A 160 -2.47 4.07 -13.25
CA LEU A 160 -1.60 5.11 -13.78
C LEU A 160 -0.21 5.05 -13.13
N ILE A 161 0.85 5.18 -13.94
CA ILE A 161 2.24 5.13 -13.46
C ILE A 161 2.59 6.39 -12.67
N ALA A 162 2.28 7.56 -13.23
CA ALA A 162 2.75 8.84 -12.73
C ALA A 162 1.70 9.65 -11.96
N ASP A 163 0.42 9.24 -11.93
CA ASP A 163 -0.57 9.89 -11.07
C ASP A 163 -0.13 9.76 -9.59
N PRO A 164 0.16 10.88 -8.89
CA PRO A 164 0.69 10.84 -7.53
C PRO A 164 -0.33 10.35 -6.49
N ARG A 165 -1.63 10.27 -6.86
CA ARG A 165 -2.74 9.85 -5.98
C ARG A 165 -3.51 8.65 -6.53
N TRP A 166 -2.91 7.89 -7.44
CA TRP A 166 -3.46 6.59 -7.80
C TRP A 166 -3.20 5.59 -6.68
N PRO A 167 -4.22 4.90 -6.14
CA PRO A 167 -4.02 3.91 -5.08
C PRO A 167 -2.99 2.85 -5.47
N ALA A 168 -1.98 2.67 -4.65
CA ALA A 168 -0.88 1.73 -4.87
C ALA A 168 -0.26 1.31 -3.54
N PHE A 169 0.57 0.27 -3.56
CA PHE A 169 1.45 -0.07 -2.45
C PHE A 169 2.87 0.34 -2.82
N GLY A 170 3.51 1.12 -1.96
CA GLY A 170 4.87 1.57 -2.23
C GLY A 170 5.45 2.44 -1.15
N THR A 171 6.72 2.73 -1.31
CA THR A 171 7.45 3.71 -0.51
C THR A 171 8.47 4.44 -1.36
N VAL A 172 8.62 5.72 -1.11
CA VAL A 172 9.53 6.61 -1.84
C VAL A 172 10.26 7.49 -0.84
N GLY A 173 11.59 7.49 -0.87
CA GLY A 173 12.40 8.53 -0.24
C GLY A 173 12.46 9.75 -1.15
N ARG A 174 12.04 10.90 -0.68
CA ARG A 174 11.97 12.18 -1.42
C ARG A 174 12.95 13.16 -0.84
N HIS A 175 13.64 13.88 -1.71
CA HIS A 175 14.39 15.08 -1.37
C HIS A 175 13.70 16.29 -1.98
N TYR A 176 13.29 17.23 -1.13
CA TYR A 176 12.59 18.45 -1.53
C TYR A 176 13.61 19.55 -1.79
N PHE A 177 13.37 20.30 -2.86
CA PHE A 177 14.22 21.44 -3.25
C PHE A 177 13.59 22.73 -2.77
N ASN A 178 14.41 23.60 -2.18
CA ASN A 178 14.02 24.96 -1.78
C ASN A 178 12.80 25.01 -0.83
N ASP A 179 12.54 23.96 -0.07
CA ASP A 179 11.49 23.92 0.94
C ASP A 179 12.11 24.13 2.33
N SER A 180 11.56 25.07 3.09
CA SER A 180 12.07 25.41 4.44
C SER A 180 11.61 24.42 5.51
N ARG A 181 10.62 23.56 5.21
CA ARG A 181 10.03 22.62 6.16
C ARG A 181 10.38 21.17 5.84
N PHE A 182 10.43 20.81 4.57
CA PHE A 182 10.69 19.46 4.12
C PHE A 182 12.02 19.39 3.40
N GLU A 183 12.94 18.58 3.87
CA GLU A 183 14.19 18.29 3.16
C GLU A 183 14.18 16.81 2.75
N SER A 184 14.11 15.91 3.70
CA SER A 184 14.12 14.45 3.45
C SER A 184 12.84 13.82 3.99
N ILE A 185 11.98 13.34 3.12
CA ILE A 185 10.68 12.75 3.45
C ILE A 185 10.62 11.30 2.97
N ALA A 186 10.16 10.40 3.83
CA ALA A 186 9.69 9.09 3.40
C ALA A 186 8.18 9.14 3.15
N ALA A 187 7.79 8.93 1.90
CA ALA A 187 6.38 8.81 1.52
C ALA A 187 6.00 7.33 1.45
N VAL A 188 4.92 6.96 2.13
CA VAL A 188 4.36 5.60 2.13
C VAL A 188 2.98 5.63 1.49
N GLU A 189 2.75 4.73 0.54
CA GLU A 189 1.49 4.56 -0.17
C GLU A 189 0.93 3.17 0.16
N LEU A 190 -0.29 3.10 0.69
CA LEU A 190 -1.00 1.86 0.96
C LEU A 190 -2.39 1.94 0.33
N GLY A 191 -2.61 1.29 -0.79
CA GLY A 191 -3.91 1.39 -1.46
C GLY A 191 -4.07 0.46 -2.63
N ASP A 192 -5.33 0.26 -3.01
CA ASP A 192 -5.68 -0.62 -4.12
C ASP A 192 -7.03 -0.28 -4.73
N MET A 193 -7.25 -0.83 -5.92
CA MET A 193 -8.53 -0.86 -6.61
C MET A 193 -8.96 -2.31 -6.78
N MET A 194 -10.09 -2.68 -6.20
CA MET A 194 -10.60 -4.04 -6.22
C MET A 194 -11.87 -4.12 -7.07
N PRO A 195 -11.82 -4.72 -8.27
CA PRO A 195 -13.02 -4.98 -9.04
C PRO A 195 -13.84 -6.07 -8.34
N LEU A 196 -15.11 -5.79 -8.08
CA LEU A 196 -16.01 -6.73 -7.44
C LEU A 196 -16.74 -7.57 -8.46
N VAL A 197 -17.04 -6.98 -9.60
CA VAL A 197 -17.80 -7.62 -10.66
C VAL A 197 -17.28 -7.17 -12.03
N ARG A 198 -17.28 -8.08 -12.99
CA ARG A 198 -16.95 -7.82 -14.39
C ARG A 198 -17.93 -8.53 -15.28
N GLY A 199 -18.33 -7.89 -16.38
CA GLY A 199 -19.24 -8.45 -17.35
C GLY A 199 -18.94 -7.99 -18.76
N ARG A 200 -19.78 -8.40 -19.70
CA ARG A 200 -19.70 -8.02 -21.11
C ARG A 200 -20.97 -7.32 -21.57
N ILE A 201 -20.83 -6.37 -22.47
CA ILE A 201 -21.92 -5.72 -23.19
C ILE A 201 -21.70 -6.02 -24.67
N GLY A 202 -22.57 -6.85 -25.26
CA GLY A 202 -22.34 -7.38 -26.60
C GLY A 202 -21.07 -8.25 -26.65
N GLU A 203 -20.44 -8.31 -27.83
CA GLU A 203 -19.28 -9.18 -28.07
C GLU A 203 -17.93 -8.52 -27.71
N THR A 204 -17.86 -7.20 -27.74
CA THR A 204 -16.58 -6.47 -27.74
C THR A 204 -16.32 -5.61 -26.52
N TRP A 205 -17.36 -5.17 -25.81
CA TRP A 205 -17.21 -4.33 -24.63
C TRP A 205 -17.13 -5.16 -23.36
N GLN A 206 -16.17 -4.83 -22.51
CA GLN A 206 -16.08 -5.30 -21.13
C GLN A 206 -16.38 -4.15 -20.19
N TRP A 207 -17.04 -4.43 -19.10
CA TRP A 207 -17.27 -3.48 -18.02
C TRP A 207 -16.93 -4.12 -16.68
N GLU A 208 -16.57 -3.29 -15.71
CA GLU A 208 -16.38 -3.72 -14.33
C GLU A 208 -16.84 -2.62 -13.38
N ALA A 209 -17.19 -3.03 -12.17
CA ALA A 209 -17.46 -2.14 -11.05
C ALA A 209 -16.77 -2.67 -9.80
N GLY A 210 -16.32 -1.77 -8.95
CA GLY A 210 -15.57 -2.14 -7.76
C GLY A 210 -15.43 -1.00 -6.78
N VAL A 211 -14.55 -1.22 -5.80
CA VAL A 211 -14.21 -0.27 -4.75
C VAL A 211 -12.73 0.07 -4.80
N HIS A 212 -12.36 1.24 -4.30
CA HIS A 212 -10.97 1.61 -4.12
C HIS A 212 -10.76 2.27 -2.77
N ALA A 213 -9.57 2.10 -2.24
CA ALA A 213 -9.11 2.78 -1.05
C ALA A 213 -7.62 3.08 -1.16
N GLY A 214 -7.18 4.14 -0.50
CA GLY A 214 -5.77 4.52 -0.46
C GLY A 214 -5.46 5.35 0.77
N LEU A 215 -4.21 5.25 1.19
CA LEU A 215 -3.63 5.99 2.29
C LEU A 215 -2.24 6.46 1.83
N TRP A 216 -1.94 7.73 2.06
CA TRP A 216 -0.63 8.32 1.81
C TRP A 216 -0.14 8.99 3.07
N ALA A 217 1.00 8.53 3.57
CA ALA A 217 1.64 9.05 4.76
C ALA A 217 3.00 9.66 4.42
N LEU A 218 3.30 10.83 4.97
CA LEU A 218 4.62 11.44 4.90
C LEU A 218 5.28 11.41 6.27
N PHE A 219 6.53 10.95 6.30
CA PHE A 219 7.37 10.91 7.48
C PHE A 219 8.58 11.81 7.29
N ASP A 220 8.80 12.70 8.24
CA ASP A 220 9.97 13.58 8.28
C ASP A 220 11.20 12.79 8.76
N MET A 221 12.11 12.52 7.82
CA MET A 221 13.30 11.71 8.08
C MET A 221 14.43 12.51 8.76
N ASP A 222 14.30 13.83 8.82
CA ASP A 222 15.26 14.70 9.49
C ASP A 222 14.91 14.89 10.97
N SER A 223 13.73 14.42 11.41
CA SER A 223 13.32 14.38 12.81
C SER A 223 13.93 13.18 13.55
N GLU A 224 14.02 13.25 14.89
CA GLU A 224 14.65 12.21 15.72
C GLU A 224 14.00 10.82 15.59
N SER A 225 12.68 10.76 15.37
CA SER A 225 11.90 9.52 15.35
C SER A 225 11.13 9.26 14.04
N ALA A 226 11.53 9.90 12.93
CA ALA A 226 10.79 9.86 11.67
C ALA A 226 9.31 10.22 11.86
N ASN A 227 9.06 11.43 12.33
CA ASN A 227 7.75 11.90 12.74
C ASN A 227 6.74 11.87 11.58
N LEU A 228 5.53 11.39 11.87
CA LEU A 228 4.43 11.47 10.92
C LEU A 228 4.02 12.93 10.71
N THR A 229 4.11 13.40 9.47
CA THR A 229 3.77 14.78 9.11
C THR A 229 2.31 14.90 8.68
N VAL A 230 1.88 14.09 7.75
CA VAL A 230 0.51 14.10 7.21
C VAL A 230 0.06 12.71 6.80
N LEU A 231 -1.23 12.49 6.88
CA LEU A 231 -1.90 11.26 6.49
C LEU A 231 -3.16 11.58 5.70
N ASP A 232 -3.19 11.20 4.44
CA ASP A 232 -4.32 11.36 3.54
C ASP A 232 -5.02 10.03 3.31
N TYR A 233 -6.35 10.04 3.24
CA TYR A 233 -7.19 8.88 2.96
C TYR A 233 -8.06 9.14 1.74
N ILE A 234 -8.32 8.09 0.98
CA ILE A 234 -9.36 8.05 -0.03
C ILE A 234 -10.13 6.74 0.09
N VAL A 235 -11.44 6.80 -0.10
CA VAL A 235 -12.27 5.62 -0.22
C VAL A 235 -13.42 5.92 -1.20
N GLY A 236 -13.76 4.95 -2.05
CA GLY A 236 -14.81 5.17 -3.02
C GLY A 236 -15.16 3.95 -3.85
N GLY A 237 -16.07 4.18 -4.80
CA GLY A 237 -16.45 3.21 -5.82
C GLY A 237 -15.95 3.64 -7.20
N PHE A 238 -15.81 2.67 -8.09
CA PHE A 238 -15.49 2.93 -9.49
C PHE A 238 -16.27 2.01 -10.43
N GLY A 239 -16.45 2.51 -11.65
CA GLY A 239 -16.83 1.71 -12.80
C GLY A 239 -15.85 1.93 -13.94
N SER A 240 -15.49 0.89 -14.67
CA SER A 240 -14.67 1.03 -15.85
C SER A 240 -15.19 0.19 -17.02
N VAL A 241 -14.83 0.62 -18.23
CA VAL A 241 -15.16 -0.08 -19.47
C VAL A 241 -13.93 -0.18 -20.35
N ARG A 242 -13.88 -1.23 -21.17
CA ARG A 242 -12.82 -1.45 -22.15
C ARG A 242 -13.34 -2.03 -23.45
N GLN A 243 -12.84 -1.50 -24.57
CA GLN A 243 -13.00 -2.07 -25.91
C GLN A 243 -11.71 -1.88 -26.70
N GLY A 244 -11.05 -2.99 -27.01
CA GLY A 244 -9.77 -2.95 -27.72
C GLY A 244 -8.75 -2.02 -27.07
N PRO A 245 -8.21 -1.02 -27.81
CA PRO A 245 -7.22 -0.08 -27.27
C PRO A 245 -7.81 1.01 -26.36
N TRP A 246 -9.13 1.13 -26.27
CA TRP A 246 -9.81 2.14 -25.48
C TRP A 246 -10.24 1.60 -24.13
N SER A 247 -10.02 2.37 -23.10
CA SER A 247 -10.62 2.13 -21.78
C SER A 247 -11.04 3.45 -21.13
N ALA A 248 -12.06 3.40 -20.29
CA ALA A 248 -12.49 4.54 -19.50
C ALA A 248 -12.81 4.09 -18.08
N ILE A 249 -12.65 5.01 -17.13
CA ILE A 249 -12.99 4.82 -15.73
C ILE A 249 -13.72 6.05 -15.21
N ALA A 250 -14.70 5.82 -14.33
CA ALA A 250 -15.33 6.86 -13.53
C ALA A 250 -15.26 6.44 -12.06
N ARG A 251 -14.98 7.40 -11.16
CA ARG A 251 -14.89 7.17 -9.71
C ARG A 251 -15.76 8.18 -8.98
N VAL A 252 -16.33 7.74 -7.85
CA VAL A 252 -16.92 8.61 -6.83
C VAL A 252 -16.22 8.28 -5.52
N PHE A 253 -15.79 9.30 -4.78
CA PHE A 253 -14.95 9.07 -3.62
C PHE A 253 -15.09 10.14 -2.54
N HIS A 254 -14.77 9.76 -1.33
CA HIS A 254 -14.48 10.65 -0.21
C HIS A 254 -12.97 10.70 0.01
N ARG A 255 -12.44 11.91 0.26
CA ARG A 255 -11.06 12.13 0.67
C ARG A 255 -11.02 12.96 1.95
N SER A 256 -10.13 12.60 2.88
CA SER A 256 -9.85 13.37 4.09
C SER A 256 -8.35 13.37 4.38
N THR A 257 -7.91 14.36 5.16
CA THR A 257 -6.51 14.53 5.52
C THR A 257 -6.35 14.88 7.00
N HIS A 258 -5.26 14.40 7.59
CA HIS A 258 -4.93 14.63 9.00
C HIS A 258 -3.44 14.99 9.13
N LEU A 259 -3.14 15.94 10.02
CA LEU A 259 -1.76 16.18 10.47
C LEU A 259 -1.34 15.11 11.48
N GLY A 260 -0.05 14.76 11.50
CA GLY A 260 0.54 14.03 12.60
C GLY A 260 0.58 14.86 13.89
N ASP A 261 0.50 14.21 15.03
CA ASP A 261 0.50 14.88 16.33
C ASP A 261 1.83 15.62 16.55
N GLU A 262 2.95 15.03 16.14
CA GLU A 262 4.28 15.61 16.23
C GLU A 262 4.41 16.88 15.37
N GLU A 263 3.77 16.91 14.19
CA GLU A 263 3.74 18.11 13.34
C GLU A 263 3.04 19.28 14.03
N ILE A 264 1.97 19.01 14.77
CA ILE A 264 1.25 20.02 15.55
C ILE A 264 2.08 20.49 16.74
N ILE A 265 2.70 19.55 17.47
CA ILE A 265 3.42 19.83 18.73
C ILE A 265 4.74 20.55 18.44
N HIS A 266 5.53 20.09 17.50
CA HIS A 266 6.90 20.56 17.25
C HIS A 266 6.96 21.77 16.31
N HIS A 267 6.07 21.82 15.32
CA HIS A 267 6.09 22.85 14.28
C HIS A 267 4.93 23.85 14.39
N HIS A 268 4.00 23.63 15.34
CA HIS A 268 2.83 24.49 15.56
C HIS A 268 2.01 24.71 14.28
N THR A 269 2.02 23.71 13.38
CA THR A 269 1.27 23.77 12.12
C THR A 269 -0.21 23.80 12.41
N ASN A 270 -0.91 24.79 11.86
CA ASN A 270 -2.35 24.90 11.99
C ASN A 270 -3.03 23.83 11.16
N ARG A 271 -3.80 22.97 11.82
CA ARG A 271 -4.60 21.96 11.14
C ARG A 271 -5.71 22.62 10.30
N ILE A 272 -5.80 22.25 9.05
CA ILE A 272 -6.91 22.59 8.17
C ILE A 272 -7.94 21.45 8.25
N ASN A 273 -9.22 21.79 8.43
CA ASN A 273 -10.28 20.79 8.26
C ASN A 273 -10.52 20.59 6.76
N PHE A 274 -9.70 19.71 6.13
CA PHE A 274 -9.76 19.48 4.71
C PHE A 274 -10.31 18.09 4.41
N SER A 275 -11.49 18.05 3.87
CA SER A 275 -12.14 16.82 3.38
C SER A 275 -13.09 17.15 2.24
N TYR A 276 -13.27 16.21 1.32
CA TYR A 276 -14.20 16.41 0.21
C TYR A 276 -14.78 15.11 -0.37
N GLU A 277 -15.95 15.23 -0.94
CA GLU A 277 -16.55 14.25 -1.84
C GLU A 277 -16.43 14.76 -3.28
N GLY A 278 -15.97 13.89 -4.14
CA GLY A 278 -15.76 14.21 -5.54
C GLY A 278 -16.02 13.03 -6.47
N MET A 279 -16.07 13.38 -7.74
CA MET A 279 -16.07 12.40 -8.83
C MET A 279 -15.03 12.77 -9.87
N ASP A 280 -14.52 11.77 -10.56
CA ASP A 280 -13.64 11.96 -11.72
C ASP A 280 -13.89 10.90 -12.79
N ALA A 281 -13.54 11.25 -14.02
CA ALA A 281 -13.56 10.31 -15.13
C ALA A 281 -12.33 10.50 -16.02
N ARG A 282 -11.82 9.41 -16.57
CA ARG A 282 -10.69 9.39 -17.48
C ARG A 282 -10.94 8.44 -18.63
N ILE A 283 -10.44 8.81 -19.80
CA ILE A 283 -10.38 7.98 -20.98
C ILE A 283 -8.91 7.70 -21.28
N SER A 284 -8.62 6.51 -21.73
CA SER A 284 -7.28 6.05 -22.09
C SER A 284 -7.30 5.42 -23.47
N TYR A 285 -6.29 5.72 -24.25
CA TYR A 285 -6.06 5.16 -25.57
C TYR A 285 -4.67 4.51 -25.64
N GLU A 286 -4.63 3.26 -26.01
CA GLU A 286 -3.43 2.42 -26.13
C GLU A 286 -3.22 2.04 -27.59
N PRO A 287 -2.67 2.98 -28.43
CA PRO A 287 -2.46 2.72 -29.87
C PRO A 287 -1.51 1.55 -30.10
N TRP A 288 -0.60 1.33 -29.17
CA TRP A 288 0.36 0.24 -29.16
C TRP A 288 0.50 -0.33 -27.74
N ASP A 289 0.99 -1.54 -27.63
CA ASP A 289 1.24 -2.23 -26.36
C ASP A 289 2.27 -1.52 -25.45
N TRP A 290 3.10 -0.66 -26.02
CA TRP A 290 4.17 0.06 -25.35
C TRP A 290 3.84 1.53 -25.04
N MET A 291 2.72 2.06 -25.55
CA MET A 291 2.34 3.47 -25.37
C MET A 291 0.88 3.60 -24.96
N ARG A 292 0.62 4.48 -24.02
CA ARG A 292 -0.70 4.86 -23.56
C ARG A 292 -0.81 6.36 -23.41
N LEU A 293 -1.89 6.93 -23.91
CA LEU A 293 -2.31 8.30 -23.68
C LEU A 293 -3.58 8.27 -22.82
N TYR A 294 -3.74 9.22 -21.93
CA TYR A 294 -4.97 9.37 -21.17
C TYR A 294 -5.28 10.83 -20.87
N GLY A 295 -6.55 11.09 -20.60
CA GLY A 295 -7.02 12.39 -20.18
C GLY A 295 -8.39 12.30 -19.54
N GLY A 296 -8.73 13.32 -18.78
CA GLY A 296 -10.01 13.37 -18.09
C GLY A 296 -10.12 14.57 -17.17
N GLY A 297 -11.11 14.53 -16.29
CA GLY A 297 -11.34 15.60 -15.33
C GLY A 297 -12.15 15.12 -14.13
N GLY A 298 -12.30 16.00 -13.16
CA GLY A 298 -13.05 15.75 -11.95
C GLY A 298 -13.75 16.99 -11.43
N TYR A 299 -14.74 16.74 -10.59
CA TYR A 299 -15.54 17.74 -9.93
C TYR A 299 -15.72 17.37 -8.46
N ILE A 300 -15.49 18.34 -7.58
CA ILE A 300 -15.71 18.23 -6.14
C ILE A 300 -17.06 18.86 -5.84
N PHE A 301 -18.02 18.07 -5.36
CA PHE A 301 -19.39 18.53 -5.12
C PHE A 301 -19.66 18.86 -3.65
N ARG A 302 -18.78 18.51 -2.74
CA ARG A 302 -18.80 18.89 -1.33
C ARG A 302 -17.38 18.97 -0.81
N VAL A 303 -17.03 20.05 -0.12
CA VAL A 303 -15.67 20.27 0.40
C VAL A 303 -15.69 21.14 1.66
N GLU A 304 -14.78 20.85 2.53
CA GLU A 304 -14.31 21.70 3.61
C GLU A 304 -12.81 21.98 3.41
N PRO A 305 -12.37 23.24 3.39
CA PRO A 305 -13.15 24.49 3.52
C PRO A 305 -13.99 24.80 2.26
N THR A 306 -15.13 25.44 2.45
CA THR A 306 -16.17 25.65 1.39
C THR A 306 -15.74 26.57 0.25
N ASN A 307 -14.64 27.30 0.39
CA ASN A 307 -14.07 28.19 -0.64
C ASN A 307 -13.13 27.46 -1.62
N TYR A 308 -12.91 26.16 -1.49
CA TYR A 308 -12.07 25.38 -2.39
C TYR A 308 -12.73 25.23 -3.78
N ALA A 309 -12.00 25.55 -4.84
CA ALA A 309 -12.52 25.50 -6.20
C ALA A 309 -12.67 24.05 -6.71
N PRO A 310 -13.81 23.71 -7.40
CA PRO A 310 -14.21 22.33 -7.56
C PRO A 310 -13.62 21.59 -8.77
N TRP A 311 -13.10 22.27 -9.79
CA TRP A 311 -12.74 21.62 -11.05
C TRP A 311 -11.29 21.20 -11.12
N LYS A 312 -11.07 20.05 -11.75
CA LYS A 312 -9.72 19.62 -12.16
C LYS A 312 -9.72 18.95 -13.53
N VAL A 313 -8.61 19.09 -14.24
CA VAL A 313 -8.31 18.41 -15.50
C VAL A 313 -7.02 17.64 -15.34
N GLN A 314 -6.91 16.50 -16.00
CA GLN A 314 -5.74 15.63 -15.97
C GLN A 314 -5.47 15.09 -17.36
N SER A 315 -4.18 14.98 -17.72
CA SER A 315 -3.72 14.31 -18.93
C SER A 315 -2.38 13.63 -18.67
N GLY A 316 -2.03 12.65 -19.49
CA GLY A 316 -0.75 12.00 -19.33
C GLY A 316 -0.39 11.02 -20.44
N LEU A 317 0.86 10.58 -20.35
CA LEU A 317 1.50 9.65 -21.26
C LEU A 317 2.21 8.57 -20.47
N GLU A 318 2.11 7.32 -20.91
CA GLU A 318 2.87 6.21 -20.35
C GLU A 318 3.57 5.43 -21.46
N LEU A 319 4.81 5.05 -21.18
CA LEU A 319 5.64 4.24 -22.07
C LEU A 319 6.12 2.98 -21.33
N ARG A 320 6.08 1.85 -22.03
CA ARG A 320 6.62 0.57 -21.58
C ARG A 320 7.53 0.02 -22.66
N SER A 321 8.80 -0.18 -22.36
CA SER A 321 9.72 -0.75 -23.34
C SER A 321 9.23 -2.09 -23.87
N ARG A 322 9.39 -2.32 -25.18
CA ARG A 322 9.17 -3.63 -25.79
C ARG A 322 10.30 -4.61 -25.46
N TRP A 323 11.47 -4.09 -25.10
CA TRP A 323 12.63 -4.89 -24.71
C TRP A 323 12.74 -4.98 -23.21
N THR A 324 13.30 -6.07 -22.76
CA THR A 324 13.73 -6.26 -21.38
C THR A 324 15.25 -6.24 -21.31
N LEU A 325 15.79 -5.58 -20.30
CA LEU A 325 17.19 -5.63 -19.95
C LEU A 325 17.55 -7.00 -19.29
N PRO A 326 18.85 -7.36 -19.15
CA PRO A 326 19.25 -8.51 -18.37
C PRO A 326 18.56 -8.56 -17.00
N GLY A 327 18.21 -9.76 -16.53
CA GLY A 327 17.43 -9.95 -15.31
C GLY A 327 15.92 -9.74 -15.49
N ARG A 328 15.43 -9.66 -16.75
CA ARG A 328 14.00 -9.41 -17.09
C ARG A 328 13.47 -8.11 -16.51
N LEU A 329 14.29 -7.07 -16.56
CA LEU A 329 13.95 -5.71 -16.16
C LEU A 329 13.35 -4.95 -17.35
N ARG A 330 12.11 -4.48 -17.22
CA ARG A 330 11.42 -3.72 -18.27
C ARG A 330 11.44 -2.22 -17.94
N PRO A 331 12.09 -1.38 -18.75
CA PRO A 331 11.99 0.08 -18.62
C PRO A 331 10.55 0.57 -18.76
N ILE A 332 10.15 1.44 -17.86
CA ILE A 332 8.84 2.10 -17.85
C ILE A 332 9.00 3.60 -17.60
N PHE A 333 8.08 4.39 -18.13
CA PHE A 333 8.02 5.82 -17.93
C PHE A 333 6.55 6.27 -17.90
N GLY A 334 6.25 7.27 -17.10
CA GLY A 334 4.96 7.97 -17.06
C GLY A 334 5.18 9.46 -16.83
N ALA A 335 4.33 10.26 -17.47
CA ALA A 335 4.17 11.68 -17.24
C ALA A 335 2.69 11.96 -17.00
N ASP A 336 2.40 12.69 -15.92
CA ASP A 336 1.07 13.09 -15.51
C ASP A 336 1.03 14.59 -15.30
N PHE A 337 0.03 15.25 -15.84
CA PHE A 337 -0.19 16.68 -15.73
C PHE A 337 -1.58 16.91 -15.16
N GLN A 338 -1.64 17.59 -14.05
CA GLN A 338 -2.89 17.97 -13.39
C GLN A 338 -3.02 19.48 -13.35
N PHE A 339 -4.22 19.97 -13.58
CA PHE A 339 -4.58 21.38 -13.57
C PHE A 339 -5.79 21.53 -12.67
N LEU A 340 -5.65 22.25 -11.58
CA LEU A 340 -6.70 22.47 -10.61
C LEU A 340 -7.15 23.93 -10.66
N GLU A 341 -8.46 24.16 -10.69
CA GLU A 341 -9.04 25.50 -10.60
C GLU A 341 -8.58 26.21 -9.31
N GLU A 342 -8.48 25.49 -8.20
CA GLU A 342 -7.97 25.98 -6.90
C GLU A 342 -6.57 26.61 -6.99
N HIS A 343 -5.78 26.20 -7.96
CA HIS A 343 -4.43 26.69 -8.18
C HIS A 343 -4.31 27.48 -9.47
N ASP A 344 -5.38 28.23 -9.84
CA ASP A 344 -5.42 29.05 -11.05
C ASP A 344 -5.00 28.29 -12.33
N TRP A 345 -5.32 27.00 -12.39
CA TRP A 345 -4.96 26.09 -13.49
C TRP A 345 -3.44 25.96 -13.74
N GLN A 346 -2.59 26.27 -12.75
CA GLN A 346 -1.17 26.06 -12.85
C GLN A 346 -0.87 24.55 -12.96
N PRO A 347 0.08 24.15 -13.83
CA PRO A 347 0.38 22.74 -14.05
C PRO A 347 1.06 22.13 -12.83
N GLN A 348 0.52 21.02 -12.35
CA GLN A 348 1.23 20.10 -11.46
C GLN A 348 1.82 18.99 -12.34
N ILE A 349 3.13 18.84 -12.30
CA ILE A 349 3.88 17.91 -13.14
C ILE A 349 4.40 16.76 -12.30
N SER A 350 4.02 15.55 -12.63
CA SER A 350 4.53 14.33 -12.01
C SER A 350 5.17 13.44 -13.08
N LEU A 351 6.43 13.13 -12.93
CA LEU A 351 7.15 12.22 -13.80
C LEU A 351 7.64 11.03 -13.00
N ARG A 352 7.46 9.83 -13.54
CA ARG A 352 7.99 8.59 -12.96
C ARG A 352 8.67 7.76 -14.04
N GLY A 353 9.91 7.39 -13.80
CA GLY A 353 10.68 6.52 -14.68
C GLY A 353 11.35 5.41 -13.90
N GLY A 354 11.55 4.24 -14.50
CA GLY A 354 12.21 3.16 -13.78
C GLY A 354 12.12 1.81 -14.44
N LEU A 355 12.20 0.77 -13.63
CA LEU A 355 12.29 -0.62 -14.06
C LEU A 355 11.18 -1.45 -13.39
N GLU A 356 10.43 -2.17 -14.19
CA GLU A 356 9.52 -3.22 -13.73
C GLU A 356 10.23 -4.57 -13.76
N LEU A 357 10.21 -5.29 -12.63
CA LEU A 357 10.82 -6.60 -12.48
C LEU A 357 9.82 -7.67 -12.92
N GLU A 358 9.98 -8.21 -14.12
CA GLU A 358 9.04 -9.21 -14.65
C GLU A 358 9.20 -10.61 -14.03
N SER A 359 10.37 -10.90 -13.46
CA SER A 359 10.68 -12.17 -12.81
C SER A 359 10.28 -12.23 -11.34
N LEU A 360 9.93 -11.10 -10.74
CA LEU A 360 9.58 -11.00 -9.32
C LEU A 360 8.14 -10.51 -9.15
N ALA A 361 7.35 -11.33 -8.50
CA ALA A 361 6.01 -10.96 -8.06
C ALA A 361 5.90 -11.20 -6.54
N VAL A 362 5.43 -10.22 -5.82
CA VAL A 362 5.13 -10.30 -4.39
C VAL A 362 3.62 -10.21 -4.24
N LEU A 363 3.00 -11.22 -3.65
CA LEU A 363 1.53 -11.32 -3.53
C LEU A 363 0.80 -11.15 -4.87
N GLY A 364 1.36 -11.71 -5.96
CA GLY A 364 0.82 -11.58 -7.31
C GLY A 364 1.06 -10.22 -7.98
N ARG A 365 1.75 -9.29 -7.32
CA ARG A 365 2.04 -7.93 -7.83
C ARG A 365 3.46 -7.83 -8.36
N LYS A 366 3.63 -7.16 -9.47
CA LYS A 366 4.95 -6.85 -10.02
C LYS A 366 5.63 -5.76 -9.20
N VAL A 367 6.93 -5.90 -9.02
CA VAL A 367 7.76 -4.91 -8.33
C VAL A 367 8.29 -3.89 -9.35
N GLN A 368 8.21 -2.62 -9.01
CA GLN A 368 8.76 -1.51 -9.79
C GLN A 368 9.76 -0.74 -8.93
N LEU A 369 10.94 -0.46 -9.49
CA LEU A 369 11.92 0.49 -8.94
C LEU A 369 11.75 1.78 -9.72
N LEU A 370 11.44 2.87 -9.03
CA LEU A 370 11.04 4.13 -9.65
C LEU A 370 11.90 5.29 -9.15
N ILE A 371 12.25 6.16 -10.07
CA ILE A 371 12.64 7.55 -9.80
C ILE A 371 11.39 8.38 -10.07
N GLU A 372 11.02 9.26 -9.18
CA GLU A 372 9.93 10.21 -9.37
C GLU A 372 10.42 11.66 -9.26
N TYR A 373 9.85 12.52 -10.08
CA TYR A 373 9.97 13.96 -9.98
C TYR A 373 8.59 14.58 -9.90
N PHE A 374 8.44 15.56 -9.05
CA PHE A 374 7.20 16.34 -8.92
C PHE A 374 7.52 17.82 -8.81
N ASN A 375 6.70 18.63 -9.48
CA ASN A 375 6.71 20.08 -9.36
C ASN A 375 5.28 20.62 -9.44
N GLY A 376 4.90 21.45 -8.50
CA GLY A 376 3.58 22.10 -8.42
C GLY A 376 3.07 22.19 -7.00
N ASN A 377 1.79 22.51 -6.82
CA ASN A 377 1.18 22.54 -5.51
C ASN A 377 1.11 21.13 -4.90
N SER A 378 1.35 21.05 -3.59
CA SER A 378 1.39 19.78 -2.89
C SER A 378 0.08 19.02 -3.06
N VAL A 379 0.22 17.74 -3.38
CA VAL A 379 -0.92 16.81 -3.45
C VAL A 379 -1.40 16.37 -2.06
N ASP A 380 -0.66 16.71 -0.99
CA ASP A 380 -0.98 16.38 0.41
C ASP A 380 -1.97 17.41 0.96
N GLY A 381 -3.12 16.94 1.43
CA GLY A 381 -4.26 17.82 1.70
C GLY A 381 -4.03 18.88 2.74
N GLN A 382 -3.22 18.63 3.78
CA GLN A 382 -2.88 19.66 4.78
C GLN A 382 -1.97 20.75 4.23
N PHE A 383 -1.27 20.48 3.13
CA PHE A 383 -0.29 21.37 2.52
C PHE A 383 -0.67 21.76 1.09
N TYR A 384 -1.94 21.64 0.70
CA TYR A 384 -2.40 21.82 -0.68
C TYR A 384 -2.07 23.20 -1.29
N THR A 385 -1.88 24.22 -0.46
CA THR A 385 -1.51 25.58 -0.89
C THR A 385 0.00 25.77 -1.07
N ARG A 386 0.83 24.80 -0.68
CA ARG A 386 2.28 24.91 -0.81
C ARG A 386 2.74 24.47 -2.17
N GLU A 387 3.57 25.27 -2.81
CA GLU A 387 4.33 24.84 -3.98
C GLU A 387 5.53 24.01 -3.52
N VAL A 388 5.71 22.85 -4.13
CA VAL A 388 6.77 21.90 -3.79
C VAL A 388 7.44 21.37 -5.03
N GLU A 389 8.74 21.12 -4.92
CA GLU A 389 9.52 20.44 -5.93
C GLU A 389 10.36 19.36 -5.24
N TYR A 390 10.30 18.13 -5.73
CA TYR A 390 11.11 17.04 -5.17
C TYR A 390 11.54 16.02 -6.22
N LEU A 391 12.64 15.34 -5.91
CA LEU A 391 13.09 14.12 -6.56
C LEU A 391 13.03 12.96 -5.57
N GLY A 392 12.53 11.81 -6.01
CA GLY A 392 12.38 10.63 -5.16
C GLY A 392 12.92 9.37 -5.80
N LEU A 393 13.29 8.42 -4.94
CA LEU A 393 13.62 7.04 -5.33
C LEU A 393 12.78 6.08 -4.49
N GLY A 394 12.12 5.14 -5.15
CA GLY A 394 11.18 4.28 -4.45
C GLY A 394 10.92 2.93 -5.07
N VAL A 395 10.13 2.16 -4.33
CA VAL A 395 9.63 0.84 -4.74
C VAL A 395 8.12 0.89 -4.73
N ARG A 396 7.50 0.40 -5.80
CA ARG A 396 6.04 0.28 -5.91
C ARG A 396 5.67 -1.13 -6.35
N PHE A 397 4.55 -1.61 -5.81
CA PHE A 397 3.97 -2.90 -6.17
C PHE A 397 2.75 -2.66 -7.07
N LYS A 398 2.75 -3.29 -8.24
CA LYS A 398 1.69 -3.13 -9.24
C LYS A 398 0.98 -4.45 -9.51
N PHE A 399 -0.34 -4.42 -9.62
CA PHE A 399 -1.16 -5.54 -10.12
C PHE A 399 -0.99 -5.77 -11.60
#